data_84eb92a119c83440a12bd701f022b65c
#
_entry.id   84eb92a119c83440a12bd701f022b65c
#
_cell.length_a   1.000
_cell.length_b   1.000
_cell.length_c   1.000
_cell.angle_alpha   90.00
_cell.angle_beta   90.00
_cell.angle_gamma   90.00
#
_symmetry.space_group_name_H-M   'P 1'
#
loop_
_entity.id
_entity.type
_entity.pdbx_description
1 polymer ?
#
loop_
_entity_poly.entity_id
_entity_poly.type
_entity_poly.pdbx_seq_one_letter_code
_entity_poly.pdbx_strand_id
1 'polypeptide(L)'
;KSKVGVGFFEAGNFYPDYIMWIAEDDKQYITFIDPKGIMMLEKNINNPKIQFYKTIKELEVRLQPSCTEKQIILNSFIMSGTPAADASAHFGVRRPEFESRNVLFLEDDDCIEKMMSKICL
;
A
#
# COMPACT_ATOMS: atom_id res chain seq x y z
N LYS A 1 -14.38 7.32 -10.96
CA LYS A 1 -13.92 6.17 -10.51
C LYS A 1 -13.05 5.42 -11.45
N SER A 2 -11.89 5.26 -11.16
CA SER A 2 -11.01 4.73 -12.12
C SER A 2 -10.78 3.30 -11.92
N LYS A 3 -11.73 2.54 -12.31
CA LYS A 3 -11.53 1.15 -12.30
C LYS A 3 -10.68 0.67 -13.41
N VAL A 4 -10.50 1.51 -14.41
CA VAL A 4 -9.77 1.12 -15.58
C VAL A 4 -8.38 0.63 -15.23
N GLY A 5 -7.68 1.40 -14.42
CA GLY A 5 -6.32 1.03 -14.09
C GLY A 5 -6.23 -0.10 -13.09
N VAL A 6 -7.33 -0.42 -12.42
CA VAL A 6 -7.31 -1.41 -11.36
C VAL A 6 -7.87 -2.74 -11.81
N GLY A 7 -8.80 -2.72 -12.74
CA GLY A 7 -9.55 -3.90 -13.11
C GLY A 7 -8.72 -5.06 -13.59
N PHE A 8 -7.53 -4.80 -14.08
CA PHE A 8 -6.70 -5.89 -14.56
C PHE A 8 -5.57 -6.24 -13.59
N PHE A 9 -5.61 -5.70 -12.39
CA PHE A 9 -4.64 -6.09 -11.39
C PHE A 9 -5.07 -7.40 -10.78
N GLU A 10 -4.31 -8.40 -11.10
CA GLU A 10 -4.56 -9.71 -10.57
C GLU A 10 -3.71 -9.97 -9.35
N ALA A 11 -3.38 -8.98 -8.64
CA ALA A 11 -2.37 -9.07 -7.61
C ALA A 11 -2.84 -9.87 -6.42
N GLY A 12 -2.89 -11.16 -6.56
CA GLY A 12 -3.14 -12.04 -5.44
C GLY A 12 -4.44 -11.79 -4.73
N ASN A 13 -5.49 -11.49 -5.47
CA ASN A 13 -6.80 -11.21 -4.86
C ASN A 13 -6.77 -10.00 -3.95
N PHE A 14 -5.99 -9.02 -4.31
CA PHE A 14 -5.94 -7.77 -3.56
C PHE A 14 -6.99 -6.82 -4.10
N TYR A 15 -7.92 -6.45 -3.24
CA TYR A 15 -9.01 -5.53 -3.62
C TYR A 15 -9.03 -4.39 -2.64
N PRO A 16 -8.32 -3.31 -2.94
CA PRO A 16 -8.25 -2.18 -2.02
C PRO A 16 -9.59 -1.47 -1.92
N ASP A 17 -9.89 -1.00 -0.72
CA ASP A 17 -11.12 -0.24 -0.50
C ASP A 17 -11.04 1.15 -1.06
N TYR A 18 -9.85 1.75 -1.11
CA TYR A 18 -9.67 3.11 -1.56
C TYR A 18 -8.53 3.23 -2.53
N ILE A 19 -8.69 4.13 -3.48
CA ILE A 19 -7.65 4.48 -4.43
C ILE A 19 -7.48 5.99 -4.39
N MET A 20 -6.25 6.43 -4.13
CA MET A 20 -5.94 7.84 -4.14
C MET A 20 -5.12 8.15 -5.38
N TRP A 21 -5.51 9.19 -6.09
CA TRP A 21 -4.87 9.56 -7.35
C TRP A 21 -4.32 10.96 -7.23
N ILE A 22 -3.03 11.12 -7.42
CA ILE A 22 -2.38 12.42 -7.39
C ILE A 22 -1.65 12.61 -8.71
N ALA A 23 -1.93 13.71 -9.38
CA ALA A 23 -1.30 13.98 -10.67
C ALA A 23 -0.41 15.20 -10.55
N GLU A 24 0.80 15.09 -11.09
CA GLU A 24 1.73 16.19 -11.22
C GLU A 24 2.06 16.36 -12.69
N ASP A 25 2.96 17.29 -13.00
CA ASP A 25 3.23 17.60 -14.40
C ASP A 25 3.73 16.40 -15.18
N ASP A 26 4.65 15.63 -14.61
CA ASP A 26 5.27 14.53 -15.32
C ASP A 26 5.03 13.18 -14.66
N LYS A 27 4.23 13.14 -13.60
CA LYS A 27 3.99 11.91 -12.85
C LYS A 27 2.56 11.81 -12.41
N GLN A 28 2.10 10.58 -12.23
CA GLN A 28 0.84 10.36 -11.52
C GLN A 28 1.07 9.24 -10.51
N TYR A 29 0.62 9.52 -9.30
CA TYR A 29 0.75 8.59 -8.20
C TYR A 29 -0.60 7.93 -7.96
N ILE A 30 -0.62 6.61 -8.04
CA ILE A 30 -1.84 5.85 -7.78
C ILE A 30 -1.56 4.99 -6.57
N THR A 31 -2.30 5.25 -5.50
CA THR A 31 -2.06 4.59 -4.23
C THR A 31 -3.29 3.80 -3.83
N PHE A 32 -3.08 2.52 -3.58
CA PHE A 32 -4.14 1.64 -3.10
C PHE A 32 -4.08 1.58 -1.59
N ILE A 33 -5.22 1.80 -0.95
CA ILE A 33 -5.30 1.85 0.50
C ILE A 33 -6.32 0.83 0.97
N ASP A 34 -5.91 -0.04 1.87
CA ASP A 34 -6.74 -1.11 2.35
C ASP A 34 -6.81 -1.07 3.88
N PRO A 35 -7.84 -0.43 4.45
CA PRO A 35 -8.01 -0.48 5.91
C PRO A 35 -8.46 -1.86 6.34
N LYS A 36 -7.78 -2.43 7.31
CA LYS A 36 -8.19 -3.74 7.81
C LYS A 36 -7.51 -4.04 9.12
N GLY A 37 -8.13 -4.92 9.89
CA GLY A 37 -7.46 -5.50 11.04
C GLY A 37 -6.54 -6.61 10.55
N ILE A 38 -5.30 -6.58 10.96
CA ILE A 38 -4.32 -7.54 10.45
C ILE A 38 -4.19 -8.78 11.32
N MET A 39 -4.91 -8.83 12.45
CA MET A 39 -4.88 -10.04 13.26
C MET A 39 -5.51 -11.23 12.56
N MET A 40 -6.32 -10.97 11.55
CA MET A 40 -6.94 -12.05 10.77
C MET A 40 -5.96 -12.72 9.82
N LEU A 41 -4.83 -12.09 9.56
CA LEU A 41 -3.83 -12.67 8.68
C LEU A 41 -3.00 -13.69 9.45
N GLU A 42 -2.37 -14.59 8.73
CA GLU A 42 -1.49 -15.54 9.35
C GLU A 42 -0.34 -14.83 10.04
N LYS A 43 0.22 -15.46 11.07
CA LYS A 43 1.31 -14.86 11.84
C LYS A 43 2.60 -14.83 11.04
N ASN A 44 2.54 -14.32 9.84
CA ASN A 44 3.68 -14.32 8.96
C ASN A 44 3.76 -12.98 8.26
N ILE A 45 4.78 -12.22 8.61
CA ILE A 45 4.98 -10.91 8.02
C ILE A 45 5.17 -11.00 6.51
N ASN A 46 5.47 -12.17 6.00
CA ASN A 46 5.63 -12.40 4.56
C ASN A 46 4.33 -12.85 3.88
N ASN A 47 3.21 -12.74 4.58
CA ASN A 47 1.92 -13.01 3.97
C ASN A 47 1.77 -12.17 2.69
N PRO A 48 1.23 -12.75 1.61
CA PRO A 48 1.13 -12.02 0.33
C PRO A 48 0.42 -10.67 0.45
N LYS A 49 -0.57 -10.57 1.33
CA LYS A 49 -1.26 -9.29 1.49
C LYS A 49 -0.36 -8.24 2.10
N ILE A 50 0.52 -8.64 3.00
CA ILE A 50 1.48 -7.72 3.59
C ILE A 50 2.60 -7.42 2.59
N GLN A 51 2.97 -8.39 1.78
CA GLN A 51 4.04 -8.22 0.81
C GLN A 51 3.63 -7.42 -0.41
N PHE A 52 2.38 -7.04 -0.51
CA PHE A 52 1.90 -6.36 -1.71
C PHE A 52 2.62 -5.03 -1.94
N TYR A 53 3.16 -4.42 -0.90
CA TYR A 53 3.94 -3.20 -1.06
C TYR A 53 5.12 -3.41 -2.01
N LYS A 54 5.64 -4.65 -2.10
CA LYS A 54 6.72 -4.98 -3.02
C LYS A 54 6.18 -5.39 -4.38
N THR A 55 5.15 -6.24 -4.36
CA THR A 55 4.59 -6.76 -5.60
C THR A 55 4.06 -5.66 -6.49
N ILE A 56 3.51 -4.62 -5.89
CA ILE A 56 2.95 -3.52 -6.67
C ILE A 56 4.03 -2.78 -7.46
N LYS A 57 5.27 -2.84 -7.00
CA LYS A 57 6.35 -2.18 -7.74
C LYS A 57 6.72 -2.94 -9.01
N GLU A 58 6.54 -4.25 -9.01
CA GLU A 58 6.73 -5.02 -10.23
C GLU A 58 5.65 -4.67 -11.24
N LEU A 59 4.44 -4.47 -10.76
CA LEU A 59 3.35 -4.06 -11.60
C LEU A 59 3.58 -2.66 -12.15
N GLU A 60 4.14 -1.78 -11.34
CA GLU A 60 4.46 -0.42 -11.75
C GLU A 60 5.36 -0.43 -12.97
N VAL A 61 6.36 -1.28 -12.97
CA VAL A 61 7.30 -1.36 -14.10
C VAL A 61 6.58 -1.77 -15.38
N ARG A 62 5.64 -2.70 -15.26
CA ARG A 62 4.94 -3.22 -16.44
C ARG A 62 3.91 -2.26 -16.99
N LEU A 63 3.45 -1.32 -16.18
CA LEU A 63 2.36 -0.43 -16.58
C LEU A 63 2.82 0.93 -17.06
N GLN A 64 4.13 1.12 -17.22
CA GLN A 64 4.61 2.42 -17.65
C GLN A 64 4.08 2.73 -19.05
N PRO A 65 3.58 3.95 -19.24
CA PRO A 65 3.08 4.34 -20.55
C PRO A 65 4.23 4.60 -21.52
N SER A 66 3.88 4.86 -22.75
CA SER A 66 4.89 5.25 -23.71
C SER A 66 5.52 6.57 -23.27
N CYS A 67 6.64 6.91 -23.89
CA CYS A 67 7.47 8.00 -23.40
C CYS A 67 6.80 9.37 -23.41
N THR A 68 5.69 9.52 -24.08
CA THR A 68 5.03 10.82 -24.17
C THR A 68 4.04 11.07 -23.03
N GLU A 69 3.85 10.10 -22.16
CA GLU A 69 2.84 10.23 -21.11
C GLU A 69 3.50 10.29 -19.75
N LYS A 70 2.69 10.65 -18.76
CA LYS A 70 3.21 10.77 -17.39
C LYS A 70 3.68 9.43 -16.87
N GLN A 71 4.75 9.46 -16.12
CA GLN A 71 5.23 8.27 -15.43
C GLN A 71 4.21 7.84 -14.40
N ILE A 72 3.97 6.55 -14.28
CA ILE A 72 3.04 6.01 -13.31
C ILE A 72 3.82 5.48 -12.12
N ILE A 73 3.43 5.92 -10.94
CA ILE A 73 4.04 5.47 -9.69
C ILE A 73 2.95 4.83 -8.85
N LEU A 74 3.12 3.56 -8.55
CA LEU A 74 2.14 2.80 -7.79
C LEU A 74 2.63 2.58 -6.37
N ASN A 75 1.72 2.69 -5.42
CA ASN A 75 1.98 2.37 -4.02
C ASN A 75 0.79 1.65 -3.44
N SER A 76 1.02 0.89 -2.39
CA SER A 76 -0.07 0.28 -1.66
C SER A 76 0.22 0.35 -0.18
N PHE A 77 -0.83 0.53 0.60
CA PHE A 77 -0.73 0.65 2.05
C PHE A 77 -1.83 -0.16 2.71
N ILE A 78 -1.50 -0.77 3.83
CA ILE A 78 -2.50 -1.31 4.74
C ILE A 78 -2.61 -0.33 5.89
N MET A 79 -3.83 0.14 6.14
CA MET A 79 -4.10 0.98 7.31
C MET A 79 -4.67 0.08 8.39
N SER A 80 -3.83 -0.32 9.32
CA SER A 80 -4.18 -1.33 10.29
C SER A 80 -5.11 -0.77 11.36
N GLY A 81 -6.27 -1.40 11.51
CA GLY A 81 -7.14 -1.12 12.64
C GLY A 81 -6.67 -1.83 13.90
N THR A 82 -5.71 -2.74 13.78
CA THR A 82 -5.12 -3.41 14.93
C THR A 82 -4.04 -2.49 15.50
N PRO A 83 -4.05 -2.21 16.81
CA PRO A 83 -2.99 -1.37 17.40
C PRO A 83 -1.61 -1.99 17.21
N ALA A 84 -0.61 -1.13 17.15
CA ALA A 84 0.75 -1.56 16.86
C ALA A 84 1.26 -2.58 17.89
N ALA A 85 0.94 -2.38 19.15
CA ALA A 85 1.40 -3.30 20.20
C ALA A 85 0.82 -4.68 20.00
N ASP A 86 -0.46 -4.76 19.64
CA ASP A 86 -1.11 -6.05 19.42
C ASP A 86 -0.56 -6.71 18.16
N ALA A 87 -0.34 -5.93 17.13
CA ALA A 87 0.21 -6.47 15.89
C ALA A 87 1.62 -6.99 16.12
N SER A 88 2.44 -6.27 16.87
CA SER A 88 3.79 -6.70 17.16
C SER A 88 3.79 -8.02 17.92
N ALA A 89 2.88 -8.17 18.88
CA ALA A 89 2.79 -9.41 19.63
C ALA A 89 2.36 -10.57 18.75
N HIS A 90 1.41 -10.31 17.84
CA HIS A 90 0.84 -11.36 17.00
C HIS A 90 1.86 -11.85 15.97
N PHE A 91 2.58 -10.93 15.33
CA PHE A 91 3.50 -11.29 14.27
C PHE A 91 4.93 -11.49 14.75
N GLY A 92 5.24 -11.07 15.97
CA GLY A 92 6.58 -11.24 16.49
C GLY A 92 7.60 -10.30 15.89
N VAL A 93 7.17 -9.14 15.41
CA VAL A 93 8.06 -8.15 14.83
C VAL A 93 7.75 -6.79 15.42
N ARG A 94 8.65 -5.84 15.21
CA ARG A 94 8.53 -4.51 15.79
C ARG A 94 7.84 -3.57 14.83
N ARG A 95 7.33 -2.45 15.37
CA ARG A 95 6.62 -1.46 14.56
C ARG A 95 7.39 -1.02 13.32
N PRO A 96 8.70 -0.71 13.40
CA PRO A 96 9.40 -0.26 12.19
C PRO A 96 9.35 -1.26 11.05
N GLU A 97 9.26 -2.55 11.35
CA GLU A 97 9.18 -3.56 10.28
C GLU A 97 7.84 -3.51 9.58
N PHE A 98 6.77 -3.21 10.32
CA PHE A 98 5.47 -3.00 9.68
C PHE A 98 5.52 -1.77 8.78
N GLU A 99 6.05 -0.67 9.30
CA GLU A 99 6.06 0.57 8.54
C GLU A 99 6.93 0.46 7.29
N SER A 100 8.00 -0.31 7.36
CA SER A 100 8.84 -0.52 6.19
C SER A 100 8.11 -1.31 5.11
N ARG A 101 7.04 -2.00 5.48
CA ARG A 101 6.23 -2.76 4.53
C ARG A 101 4.92 -2.04 4.23
N ASN A 102 4.86 -0.74 4.48
CA ASN A 102 3.70 0.10 4.22
C ASN A 102 2.46 -0.35 4.97
N VAL A 103 2.66 -0.88 6.17
CA VAL A 103 1.58 -1.13 7.11
C VAL A 103 1.63 0.00 8.13
N LEU A 104 0.63 0.87 8.09
CA LEU A 104 0.53 1.99 9.02
C LEU A 104 -0.62 1.73 9.96
N PHE A 105 -0.64 2.46 11.07
CA PHE A 105 -1.61 2.16 12.12
C PHE A 105 -2.58 3.31 12.27
N LEU A 106 -3.88 2.99 12.20
CA LEU A 106 -4.92 4.01 12.30
C LEU A 106 -4.94 4.69 13.66
N GLU A 107 -4.37 4.05 14.68
CA GLU A 107 -4.30 4.68 15.99
C GLU A 107 -3.38 5.89 16.00
N ASP A 108 -2.46 5.99 15.05
CA ASP A 108 -1.56 7.12 14.99
C ASP A 108 -2.26 8.32 14.39
N ASP A 109 -2.20 9.46 15.06
CA ASP A 109 -2.81 10.68 14.54
C ASP A 109 -2.19 11.13 13.24
N ASP A 110 -0.93 10.76 13.01
CA ASP A 110 -0.19 11.21 11.84
C ASP A 110 -0.06 10.12 10.77
N CYS A 111 -0.92 9.11 10.78
CA CYS A 111 -0.77 8.02 9.83
C CYS A 111 -0.93 8.49 8.39
N ILE A 112 -1.79 9.48 8.13
CA ILE A 112 -1.95 10.01 6.78
C ILE A 112 -0.69 10.74 6.34
N GLU A 113 -0.12 11.54 7.23
CA GLU A 113 1.12 12.24 6.89
C GLU A 113 2.26 11.27 6.62
N LYS A 114 2.32 10.19 7.39
CA LYS A 114 3.33 9.16 7.14
C LYS A 114 3.15 8.54 5.76
N MET A 115 1.91 8.26 5.40
CA MET A 115 1.63 7.70 4.07
C MET A 115 2.04 8.68 2.99
N MET A 116 1.66 9.94 3.12
CA MET A 116 1.96 10.93 2.10
C MET A 116 3.46 11.13 1.94
N SER A 117 4.21 11.09 3.03
CA SER A 117 5.65 11.26 2.93
C SER A 117 6.30 10.08 2.21
N LYS A 118 5.69 8.91 2.26
CA LYS A 118 6.21 7.76 1.52
C LYS A 118 5.84 7.81 0.04
N ILE A 119 4.77 8.48 -0.30
CA ILE A 119 4.29 8.56 -1.68
C ILE A 119 5.03 9.65 -2.44
N CYS A 120 5.12 10.83 -1.85
CA CYS A 120 5.59 12.02 -2.56
C CYS A 120 7.02 12.36 -2.18
N LEU A 121 7.91 11.45 -2.33
CA LEU A 121 9.31 11.71 -2.01
C LEU A 121 10.00 12.60 -3.06
#